data_eac249c3b69c41e2ba3b8e4854aba4c4
#
_entry.id   eac249c3b69c41e2ba3b8e4854aba4c4
#
_cell.length_a   1.000
_cell.length_b   1.000
_cell.length_c   1.000
_cell.angle_alpha   90.00
_cell.angle_beta   90.00
_cell.angle_gamma   90.00
#
_symmetry.space_group_name_H-M   'P 1'
#
loop_
_entity.id
_entity.type
_entity.pdbx_description
1 polymer ?
#
loop_
_entity_poly.entity_id
_entity_poly.type
_entity_poly.pdbx_seq_one_letter_code
_entity_poly.pdbx_strand_id
1 'polypeptide(L)'
;MFVLAGTKCAPSGTQRPSLVTKVEHFYLVSDDAETLYRFFRDEFQLPVVWAFNSYGDFASGGLTLGNVALEFVSEKGERRTTGTEFKGIALEPAGDADAAVAELKRRGILHGELEADTLIENGQARVGWVTVDLKIPPAGAYIFLCDYKQRDEVAGRRRRASDELAARGGGPLGITSVREITIGVTSVDDASGKWRKLLDWEPKGAEPVFAFGDGPKVRLVEAEKEGIQRIVVGVKSTQQATQFLTDRGTLGEATQGQIVIRPAAVGGLKIVLVEERSARSPTLAEADKRSNEARSPRVPF
;
A
#
# COMPACT_ATOMS: atom_id res chain seq x y z
N MET A 1 40.50 46.48 -20.30
CA MET A 1 39.11 46.58 -19.89
C MET A 1 38.46 45.21 -20.18
N PHE A 2 38.52 44.32 -19.20
CA PHE A 2 37.96 42.96 -19.31
C PHE A 2 36.57 42.94 -18.76
N VAL A 3 35.60 42.61 -19.61
CA VAL A 3 34.19 42.45 -19.23
C VAL A 3 34.02 40.98 -18.79
N LEU A 4 33.77 40.79 -17.46
CA LEU A 4 33.39 39.49 -16.91
C LEU A 4 31.91 39.25 -17.24
N ALA A 5 31.66 38.25 -18.12
CA ALA A 5 30.35 37.71 -18.39
C ALA A 5 29.87 36.88 -17.18
N GLY A 6 28.91 37.41 -16.44
CA GLY A 6 28.26 36.70 -15.33
C GLY A 6 27.36 35.61 -15.88
N THR A 7 27.73 34.37 -15.60
CA THR A 7 26.90 33.17 -15.84
C THR A 7 25.72 33.21 -14.88
N LYS A 8 24.52 33.52 -15.40
CA LYS A 8 23.27 33.36 -14.64
C LYS A 8 23.05 31.87 -14.43
N CYS A 9 23.18 31.39 -13.18
CA CYS A 9 22.64 30.09 -12.79
C CYS A 9 21.13 30.08 -13.07
N ALA A 10 20.69 29.11 -13.87
CA ALA A 10 19.28 28.82 -14.05
C ALA A 10 18.67 28.44 -12.68
N PRO A 11 17.42 28.86 -12.39
CA PRO A 11 16.76 28.51 -11.14
C PRO A 11 16.65 26.98 -11.07
N SER A 12 17.09 26.43 -9.94
CA SER A 12 16.90 25.03 -9.56
C SER A 12 15.45 24.62 -9.80
N GLY A 13 15.24 23.59 -10.62
CA GLY A 13 13.92 23.12 -11.01
C GLY A 13 13.02 22.98 -9.80
N THR A 14 11.90 23.66 -9.82
CA THR A 14 10.81 23.51 -8.86
C THR A 14 10.40 22.04 -8.88
N GLN A 15 10.65 21.35 -7.79
CA GLN A 15 10.21 19.97 -7.60
C GLN A 15 8.69 19.96 -7.81
N ARG A 16 8.22 19.21 -8.79
CA ARG A 16 6.79 19.14 -9.10
C ARG A 16 6.05 18.59 -7.88
N PRO A 17 4.88 19.15 -7.53
CA PRO A 17 4.10 18.61 -6.43
C PRO A 17 3.74 17.15 -6.74
N SER A 18 3.93 16.27 -5.76
CA SER A 18 3.49 14.89 -5.86
C SER A 18 1.97 14.86 -6.08
N LEU A 19 1.49 14.03 -6.99
CA LEU A 19 0.05 13.80 -7.16
C LEU A 19 -0.50 12.86 -6.09
N VAL A 20 0.32 11.92 -5.66
CA VAL A 20 -0.02 10.85 -4.71
C VAL A 20 0.94 10.89 -3.54
N THR A 21 0.44 10.76 -2.32
CA THR A 21 1.25 10.73 -1.10
C THR A 21 1.62 9.31 -0.68
N LYS A 22 0.66 8.38 -0.76
CA LYS A 22 0.85 6.97 -0.35
C LYS A 22 -0.24 6.05 -0.90
N VAL A 23 -0.04 4.75 -0.73
CA VAL A 23 -1.14 3.77 -0.77
C VAL A 23 -1.98 3.99 0.48
N GLU A 24 -3.24 4.30 0.27
CA GLU A 24 -4.19 4.63 1.31
C GLU A 24 -4.78 3.35 1.93
N HIS A 25 -5.29 2.47 1.09
CA HIS A 25 -5.67 1.09 1.37
C HIS A 25 -5.58 0.27 0.08
N PHE A 26 -5.65 -1.02 0.21
CA PHE A 26 -5.97 -1.91 -0.89
C PHE A 26 -7.13 -2.80 -0.45
N TYR A 27 -7.88 -3.31 -1.42
CA TYR A 27 -9.08 -4.06 -1.08
C TYR A 27 -9.20 -5.37 -1.86
N LEU A 28 -9.92 -6.27 -1.24
CA LEU A 28 -10.40 -7.49 -1.84
C LEU A 28 -11.91 -7.44 -2.00
N VAL A 29 -12.43 -8.15 -2.98
CA VAL A 29 -13.84 -8.46 -3.10
C VAL A 29 -14.06 -9.93 -2.81
N SER A 30 -15.17 -10.26 -2.15
CA SER A 30 -15.53 -11.65 -1.84
C SER A 30 -17.03 -11.80 -1.77
N ASP A 31 -17.54 -12.96 -2.21
CA ASP A 31 -18.92 -13.38 -1.98
C ASP A 31 -19.22 -13.66 -0.50
N ASP A 32 -18.19 -13.85 0.32
CA ASP A 32 -18.27 -14.02 1.77
C ASP A 32 -17.28 -13.09 2.52
N ALA A 33 -17.30 -11.80 2.14
CA ALA A 33 -16.35 -10.82 2.67
C ALA A 33 -16.44 -10.63 4.19
N GLU A 34 -17.64 -10.68 4.78
CA GLU A 34 -17.82 -10.50 6.22
C GLU A 34 -17.20 -11.66 7.02
N THR A 35 -17.37 -12.90 6.59
CA THR A 35 -16.75 -14.06 7.24
C THR A 35 -15.22 -13.97 7.13
N LEU A 36 -14.71 -13.59 5.95
CA LEU A 36 -13.28 -13.41 5.75
C LEU A 36 -12.72 -12.26 6.61
N TYR A 37 -13.43 -11.12 6.69
CA TYR A 37 -13.09 -10.01 7.59
C TYR A 37 -13.02 -10.47 9.05
N ARG A 38 -14.02 -11.22 9.53
CA ARG A 38 -14.04 -11.77 10.89
C ARG A 38 -12.88 -12.73 11.12
N PHE A 39 -12.59 -13.61 10.15
CA PHE A 39 -11.45 -14.52 10.23
C PHE A 39 -10.13 -13.76 10.42
N PHE A 40 -9.86 -12.75 9.61
CA PHE A 40 -8.64 -11.95 9.74
C PHE A 40 -8.59 -11.17 11.07
N ARG A 41 -9.72 -10.61 11.49
CA ARG A 41 -9.83 -9.89 12.77
C ARG A 41 -9.59 -10.81 13.96
N ASP A 42 -10.21 -11.97 13.99
CA ASP A 42 -10.27 -12.83 15.17
C ASP A 42 -9.08 -13.80 15.23
N GLU A 43 -8.75 -14.45 14.11
CA GLU A 43 -7.67 -15.43 14.06
C GLU A 43 -6.29 -14.76 13.96
N PHE A 44 -6.12 -13.77 13.09
CA PHE A 44 -4.87 -13.04 12.97
C PHE A 44 -4.79 -11.85 13.94
N GLN A 45 -5.86 -11.57 14.69
CA GLN A 45 -5.98 -10.50 15.68
C GLN A 45 -5.65 -9.11 15.10
N LEU A 46 -6.09 -8.86 13.86
CA LEU A 46 -5.87 -7.57 13.22
C LEU A 46 -6.82 -6.50 13.78
N PRO A 47 -6.31 -5.35 14.24
CA PRO A 47 -7.15 -4.27 14.74
C PRO A 47 -8.03 -3.66 13.65
N VAL A 48 -9.22 -3.24 14.06
CA VAL A 48 -10.24 -2.64 13.22
C VAL A 48 -9.90 -1.18 12.93
N VAL A 49 -9.85 -0.83 11.65
CA VAL A 49 -9.80 0.58 11.19
C VAL A 49 -11.21 1.12 11.01
N TRP A 50 -12.12 0.35 10.38
CA TRP A 50 -13.55 0.57 10.36
C TRP A 50 -14.31 -0.75 10.40
N ALA A 51 -15.44 -0.75 11.12
CA ALA A 51 -16.27 -1.93 11.27
C ALA A 51 -16.93 -2.31 9.93
N PHE A 52 -17.25 -3.60 9.80
CA PHE A 52 -17.96 -4.08 8.62
C PHE A 52 -19.40 -3.56 8.63
N ASN A 53 -19.75 -2.73 7.65
CA ASN A 53 -21.04 -2.08 7.51
C ASN A 53 -21.52 -2.08 6.05
N SER A 54 -22.83 -1.88 5.86
CA SER A 54 -23.45 -1.72 4.55
C SER A 54 -23.48 -0.25 4.14
N TYR A 55 -23.12 0.03 2.89
CA TYR A 55 -23.05 1.35 2.26
C TYR A 55 -23.94 1.43 1.00
N GLY A 56 -25.10 0.79 1.01
CA GLY A 56 -25.99 0.71 -0.13
C GLY A 56 -25.64 -0.46 -1.04
N ASP A 57 -24.96 -0.22 -2.15
CA ASP A 57 -24.65 -1.22 -3.17
C ASP A 57 -23.51 -2.17 -2.78
N PHE A 58 -22.80 -1.88 -1.72
CA PHE A 58 -21.73 -2.72 -1.18
C PHE A 58 -21.77 -2.74 0.35
N ALA A 59 -21.01 -3.65 0.94
CA ALA A 59 -20.68 -3.64 2.35
C ALA A 59 -19.18 -3.78 2.49
N SER A 60 -18.58 -3.11 3.47
CA SER A 60 -17.14 -3.21 3.69
C SER A 60 -16.75 -3.06 5.15
N GLY A 61 -15.56 -3.59 5.45
CA GLY A 61 -14.85 -3.40 6.72
C GLY A 61 -13.34 -3.38 6.48
N GLY A 62 -12.61 -2.62 7.29
CA GLY A 62 -11.17 -2.45 7.14
C GLY A 62 -10.38 -2.86 8.37
N LEU A 63 -9.29 -3.60 8.16
CA LEU A 63 -8.33 -4.03 9.16
C LEU A 63 -6.95 -3.47 8.84
N THR A 64 -6.14 -3.17 9.87
CA THR A 64 -4.77 -2.71 9.62
C THR A 64 -3.81 -3.88 9.45
N LEU A 65 -2.85 -3.71 8.53
CA LEU A 65 -1.66 -4.55 8.40
C LEU A 65 -0.37 -3.77 8.78
N GLY A 66 -0.55 -2.76 9.67
CA GLY A 66 0.53 -1.90 10.14
C GLY A 66 0.57 -0.57 9.38
N ASN A 67 1.22 -0.53 8.23
CA ASN A 67 1.39 0.70 7.44
C ASN A 67 0.28 0.96 6.40
N VAL A 68 -0.66 0.07 6.24
CA VAL A 68 -1.77 0.18 5.28
C VAL A 68 -2.99 -0.60 5.77
N ALA A 69 -4.19 -0.18 5.38
CA ALA A 69 -5.41 -0.94 5.64
C ALA A 69 -5.69 -1.95 4.51
N LEU A 70 -6.22 -3.11 4.89
CA LEU A 70 -6.87 -4.06 3.99
C LEU A 70 -8.38 -3.92 4.16
N GLU A 71 -9.07 -3.60 3.09
CA GLU A 71 -10.51 -3.52 3.03
C GLU A 71 -11.10 -4.82 2.46
N PHE A 72 -12.17 -5.27 3.08
CA PHE A 72 -12.95 -6.45 2.70
C PHE A 72 -14.29 -5.95 2.15
N VAL A 73 -14.57 -6.22 0.88
CA VAL A 73 -15.75 -5.70 0.18
C VAL A 73 -16.66 -6.82 -0.27
N SER A 74 -17.94 -6.70 0.04
CA SER A 74 -19.02 -7.51 -0.52
C SER A 74 -19.84 -6.64 -1.46
N GLU A 75 -19.79 -6.92 -2.74
CA GLU A 75 -20.61 -6.25 -3.77
C GLU A 75 -21.99 -6.85 -3.83
N LYS A 76 -23.01 -6.03 -4.13
CA LYS A 76 -24.42 -6.44 -4.24
C LYS A 76 -24.93 -6.32 -5.67
N GLY A 77 -26.02 -7.04 -5.96
CA GLY A 77 -26.68 -6.97 -7.25
C GLY A 77 -25.86 -7.58 -8.40
N GLU A 78 -25.89 -6.95 -9.57
CA GLU A 78 -25.23 -7.42 -10.80
C GLU A 78 -23.71 -7.40 -10.73
N ARG A 79 -23.12 -6.61 -9.82
CA ARG A 79 -21.67 -6.53 -9.60
C ARG A 79 -21.13 -7.64 -8.70
N ARG A 80 -21.98 -8.55 -8.22
CA ARG A 80 -21.58 -9.58 -7.27
C ARG A 80 -20.45 -10.44 -7.83
N THR A 81 -19.30 -10.33 -7.21
CA THR A 81 -18.13 -11.19 -7.49
C THR A 81 -18.40 -12.60 -6.98
N THR A 82 -17.99 -13.60 -7.75
CA THR A 82 -17.96 -15.00 -7.30
C THR A 82 -16.54 -15.34 -6.86
N GLY A 83 -16.40 -15.87 -5.63
CA GLY A 83 -15.11 -16.16 -5.04
C GLY A 83 -14.46 -14.94 -4.40
N THR A 84 -13.14 -14.97 -4.24
CA THR A 84 -12.37 -13.91 -3.58
C THR A 84 -11.17 -13.52 -4.42
N GLU A 85 -10.95 -12.24 -4.61
CA GLU A 85 -9.74 -11.71 -5.27
C GLU A 85 -9.34 -10.35 -4.69
N PHE A 86 -8.05 -10.02 -4.72
CA PHE A 86 -7.63 -8.64 -4.55
C PHE A 86 -8.09 -7.83 -5.76
N LYS A 87 -8.81 -6.72 -5.51
CA LYS A 87 -9.52 -6.00 -6.58
C LYS A 87 -8.98 -4.62 -6.87
N GLY A 88 -8.40 -3.94 -5.90
CA GLY A 88 -7.90 -2.60 -6.18
C GLY A 88 -7.01 -1.98 -5.12
N ILE A 89 -6.51 -0.80 -5.47
CA ILE A 89 -5.62 0.03 -4.65
C ILE A 89 -6.16 1.45 -4.67
N ALA A 90 -6.46 1.97 -3.49
CA ALA A 90 -6.73 3.36 -3.27
C ALA A 90 -5.43 4.13 -2.99
N LEU A 91 -5.26 5.24 -3.65
CA LEU A 91 -4.11 6.13 -3.50
C LEU A 91 -4.59 7.45 -2.86
N GLU A 92 -3.87 7.94 -1.86
CA GLU A 92 -4.17 9.23 -1.25
C GLU A 92 -3.64 10.36 -2.12
N PRO A 93 -4.50 11.30 -2.59
CA PRO A 93 -4.05 12.46 -3.34
C PRO A 93 -3.33 13.45 -2.43
N ALA A 94 -2.32 14.14 -2.96
CA ALA A 94 -1.56 15.17 -2.22
C ALA A 94 -2.40 16.42 -1.90
N GLY A 95 -3.41 16.70 -2.71
CA GLY A 95 -4.41 17.75 -2.52
C GLY A 95 -5.81 17.16 -2.35
N ASP A 96 -6.84 17.96 -2.60
CA ASP A 96 -8.20 17.46 -2.75
C ASP A 96 -8.41 16.80 -4.13
N ALA A 97 -9.58 16.18 -4.32
CA ALA A 97 -9.90 15.46 -5.54
C ALA A 97 -9.92 16.38 -6.78
N ASP A 98 -10.37 17.62 -6.65
CA ASP A 98 -10.41 18.60 -7.76
C ASP A 98 -9.01 18.99 -8.20
N ALA A 99 -8.12 19.31 -7.26
CA ALA A 99 -6.73 19.60 -7.54
C ALA A 99 -6.01 18.39 -8.17
N ALA A 100 -6.32 17.17 -7.69
CA ALA A 100 -5.79 15.94 -8.25
C ALA A 100 -6.24 15.73 -9.71
N VAL A 101 -7.51 15.96 -10.03
CA VAL A 101 -8.04 15.87 -11.40
C VAL A 101 -7.39 16.90 -12.32
N ALA A 102 -7.20 18.14 -11.85
CA ALA A 102 -6.49 19.16 -12.61
C ALA A 102 -5.05 18.73 -12.96
N GLU A 103 -4.36 18.09 -12.00
CA GLU A 103 -3.00 17.60 -12.21
C GLU A 103 -2.97 16.34 -13.11
N LEU A 104 -3.95 15.43 -13.01
CA LEU A 104 -4.10 14.30 -13.92
C LEU A 104 -4.27 14.78 -15.37
N LYS A 105 -5.14 15.76 -15.60
CA LYS A 105 -5.33 16.39 -16.92
C LYS A 105 -4.04 17.01 -17.43
N ARG A 106 -3.33 17.78 -16.59
CA ARG A 106 -2.05 18.41 -16.95
C ARG A 106 -0.99 17.38 -17.34
N ARG A 107 -0.96 16.21 -16.68
CA ARG A 107 -0.05 15.09 -17.00
C ARG A 107 -0.55 14.26 -18.18
N GLY A 108 -1.77 14.47 -18.67
CA GLY A 108 -2.41 13.65 -19.71
C GLY A 108 -2.57 12.20 -19.25
N ILE A 109 -2.98 11.99 -17.99
CA ILE A 109 -3.34 10.69 -17.43
C ILE A 109 -4.84 10.54 -17.59
N LEU A 110 -5.27 9.46 -18.24
CA LEU A 110 -6.70 9.15 -18.39
C LEU A 110 -7.30 8.77 -17.05
N HIS A 111 -8.47 9.31 -16.74
CA HIS A 111 -9.18 9.08 -15.49
C HIS A 111 -10.70 9.06 -15.72
N GLY A 112 -11.44 8.55 -14.74
CA GLY A 112 -12.89 8.64 -14.65
C GLY A 112 -13.36 10.01 -14.16
N GLU A 113 -14.65 10.14 -13.98
CA GLU A 113 -15.26 11.31 -13.33
C GLU A 113 -15.04 11.27 -11.81
N LEU A 114 -15.32 12.39 -11.15
CA LEU A 114 -15.37 12.47 -9.69
C LEU A 114 -16.64 11.78 -9.18
N GLU A 115 -16.51 10.79 -8.34
CA GLU A 115 -17.62 10.09 -7.70
C GLU A 115 -17.60 10.38 -6.20
N ALA A 116 -18.69 10.94 -5.69
CA ALA A 116 -18.83 11.29 -4.27
C ALA A 116 -19.73 10.29 -3.54
N ASP A 117 -19.16 9.67 -2.52
CA ASP A 117 -19.91 8.76 -1.63
C ASP A 117 -20.44 9.49 -0.41
N THR A 118 -21.70 9.26 -0.11
CA THR A 118 -22.41 9.94 0.97
C THR A 118 -22.59 9.00 2.16
N LEU A 119 -22.17 9.46 3.32
CA LEU A 119 -22.44 8.82 4.61
C LEU A 119 -23.69 9.42 5.26
N ILE A 120 -24.48 8.57 5.89
CA ILE A 120 -25.60 9.01 6.74
C ILE A 120 -25.15 8.91 8.20
N GLU A 121 -24.97 10.06 8.84
CA GLU A 121 -24.61 10.14 10.25
C GLU A 121 -25.66 10.96 11.01
N ASN A 122 -26.22 10.39 12.06
CA ASN A 122 -27.28 11.02 12.87
C ASN A 122 -28.46 11.53 12.02
N GLY A 123 -28.80 10.81 10.94
CA GLY A 123 -29.86 11.17 10.00
C GLY A 123 -29.51 12.30 9.03
N GLN A 124 -28.26 12.77 9.02
CA GLN A 124 -27.77 13.78 8.07
C GLN A 124 -26.84 13.13 7.04
N ALA A 125 -27.09 13.47 5.78
CA ALA A 125 -26.23 13.05 4.67
C ALA A 125 -25.03 14.00 4.57
N ARG A 126 -23.81 13.42 4.50
CA ARG A 126 -22.58 14.17 4.21
C ARG A 126 -21.68 13.39 3.27
N VAL A 127 -20.92 14.10 2.44
CA VAL A 127 -19.89 13.45 1.62
C VAL A 127 -18.80 12.90 2.53
N GLY A 128 -18.59 11.60 2.48
CA GLY A 128 -17.57 10.89 3.22
C GLY A 128 -16.21 10.94 2.50
N TRP A 129 -16.23 10.58 1.23
CA TRP A 129 -15.04 10.59 0.36
C TRP A 129 -15.43 10.89 -1.08
N VAL A 130 -14.44 11.25 -1.88
CA VAL A 130 -14.55 11.40 -3.33
C VAL A 130 -13.48 10.53 -3.98
N THR A 131 -13.89 9.73 -4.95
CA THR A 131 -13.00 8.87 -5.71
C THR A 131 -12.81 9.34 -7.14
N VAL A 132 -11.66 9.00 -7.73
CA VAL A 132 -11.34 9.21 -9.14
C VAL A 132 -10.65 7.96 -9.66
N ASP A 133 -11.32 7.22 -10.54
CA ASP A 133 -10.75 6.04 -11.16
C ASP A 133 -9.62 6.41 -12.12
N LEU A 134 -8.47 5.75 -12.01
CA LEU A 134 -7.30 5.96 -12.86
C LEU A 134 -7.24 4.88 -13.95
N LYS A 135 -7.24 5.31 -15.21
CA LYS A 135 -7.16 4.40 -16.37
C LYS A 135 -5.71 4.00 -16.65
N ILE A 136 -5.08 3.38 -15.65
CA ILE A 136 -3.71 2.85 -15.73
C ILE A 136 -3.72 1.34 -15.48
N PRO A 137 -2.73 0.57 -15.97
CA PRO A 137 -2.62 -0.85 -15.67
C PRO A 137 -2.51 -1.13 -14.17
N PRO A 138 -3.08 -2.26 -13.71
CA PRO A 138 -3.60 -3.37 -14.50
C PRO A 138 -5.08 -3.16 -14.89
N ALA A 139 -5.51 -3.70 -16.03
CA ALA A 139 -6.92 -3.67 -16.43
C ALA A 139 -7.82 -4.55 -15.53
N GLY A 140 -7.22 -5.54 -14.86
CA GLY A 140 -7.91 -6.48 -13.96
C GLY A 140 -8.12 -5.98 -12.53
N ALA A 141 -7.63 -4.79 -12.18
CA ALA A 141 -7.82 -4.20 -10.86
C ALA A 141 -8.11 -2.69 -10.98
N TYR A 142 -8.79 -2.15 -9.99
CA TYR A 142 -9.10 -0.72 -9.91
C TYR A 142 -7.98 0.01 -9.19
N ILE A 143 -7.39 1.01 -9.85
CA ILE A 143 -6.45 1.94 -9.24
C ILE A 143 -7.16 3.30 -9.21
N PHE A 144 -7.35 3.86 -8.03
CA PHE A 144 -8.12 5.10 -7.91
C PHE A 144 -7.53 6.03 -6.84
N LEU A 145 -7.82 7.30 -6.97
CA LEU A 145 -7.58 8.28 -5.90
C LEU A 145 -8.77 8.26 -4.93
N CYS A 146 -8.50 8.36 -3.64
CA CYS A 146 -9.52 8.45 -2.59
C CYS A 146 -9.25 9.66 -1.69
N ASP A 147 -10.10 10.67 -1.81
CA ASP A 147 -10.04 11.90 -1.02
C ASP A 147 -11.09 11.88 0.09
N TYR A 148 -10.70 11.50 1.29
CA TYR A 148 -11.57 11.56 2.46
C TYR A 148 -11.80 13.00 2.90
N LYS A 149 -13.08 13.38 3.11
CA LYS A 149 -13.41 14.74 3.56
C LYS A 149 -13.04 15.00 5.02
N GLN A 150 -12.89 13.94 5.83
CA GLN A 150 -12.45 13.99 7.23
C GLN A 150 -11.06 13.36 7.39
N ARG A 151 -10.08 13.88 6.66
CA ARG A 151 -8.71 13.32 6.58
C ARG A 151 -8.07 13.09 7.95
N ASP A 152 -8.15 14.04 8.86
CA ASP A 152 -7.53 13.94 10.19
C ASP A 152 -8.17 12.83 11.04
N GLU A 153 -9.48 12.67 10.94
CA GLU A 153 -10.21 11.61 11.65
C GLU A 153 -9.84 10.23 11.10
N VAL A 154 -9.82 10.08 9.77
CA VAL A 154 -9.43 8.84 9.09
C VAL A 154 -7.98 8.49 9.42
N ALA A 155 -7.06 9.45 9.34
CA ALA A 155 -5.66 9.26 9.70
C ALA A 155 -5.51 8.89 11.19
N GLY A 156 -6.29 9.53 12.06
CA GLY A 156 -6.31 9.22 13.49
C GLY A 156 -6.78 7.79 13.79
N ARG A 157 -7.85 7.31 13.14
CA ARG A 157 -8.32 5.92 13.28
C ARG A 157 -7.26 4.91 12.83
N ARG A 158 -6.61 5.13 11.69
CA ARG A 158 -5.55 4.27 11.17
C ARG A 158 -4.36 4.20 12.09
N ARG A 159 -3.93 5.36 12.58
CA ARG A 159 -2.80 5.41 13.53
C ARG A 159 -3.12 4.61 14.77
N ARG A 160 -4.28 4.81 15.40
CA ARG A 160 -4.69 4.03 16.59
C ARG A 160 -4.68 2.52 16.32
N ALA A 161 -5.24 2.08 15.19
CA ALA A 161 -5.25 0.66 14.82
C ALA A 161 -3.83 0.12 14.60
N SER A 162 -2.96 0.89 13.96
CA SER A 162 -1.55 0.53 13.74
C SER A 162 -0.78 0.44 15.06
N ASP A 163 -0.97 1.42 15.97
CA ASP A 163 -0.36 1.42 17.30
C ASP A 163 -0.83 0.23 18.13
N GLU A 164 -2.12 -0.12 18.05
CA GLU A 164 -2.69 -1.31 18.69
C GLU A 164 -2.07 -2.60 18.17
N LEU A 165 -1.90 -2.75 16.84
CA LEU A 165 -1.20 -3.90 16.26
C LEU A 165 0.25 -3.99 16.76
N ALA A 166 0.95 -2.88 16.77
CA ALA A 166 2.33 -2.81 17.24
C ALA A 166 2.44 -3.16 18.73
N ALA A 167 1.53 -2.66 19.57
CA ALA A 167 1.47 -2.95 21.00
C ALA A 167 1.21 -4.43 21.30
N ARG A 168 0.46 -5.12 20.42
CA ARG A 168 0.23 -6.58 20.46
C ARG A 168 1.37 -7.39 19.82
N GLY A 169 2.49 -6.75 19.49
CA GLY A 169 3.63 -7.41 18.86
C GLY A 169 3.40 -7.82 17.41
N GLY A 170 2.37 -7.34 16.75
CA GLY A 170 1.97 -7.75 15.40
C GLY A 170 0.98 -8.91 15.37
N GLY A 171 0.31 -9.19 16.49
CA GLY A 171 -0.59 -10.33 16.65
C GLY A 171 0.15 -11.68 16.60
N PRO A 172 -0.57 -12.79 16.47
CA PRO A 172 0.03 -14.13 16.49
C PRO A 172 0.99 -14.38 15.31
N LEU A 173 0.81 -13.67 14.18
CA LEU A 173 1.73 -13.75 13.04
C LEU A 173 2.95 -12.83 13.19
N GLY A 174 2.97 -11.90 14.15
CA GLY A 174 4.05 -10.94 14.32
C GLY A 174 4.11 -9.89 13.20
N ILE A 175 2.97 -9.52 12.61
CA ILE A 175 2.89 -8.60 11.46
C ILE A 175 3.49 -7.23 11.82
N THR A 176 4.31 -6.70 10.92
CA THR A 176 4.93 -5.38 11.05
C THR A 176 4.40 -4.39 10.02
N SER A 177 4.31 -4.83 8.75
CA SER A 177 3.89 -3.96 7.65
C SER A 177 3.56 -4.79 6.40
N VAL A 178 2.82 -4.23 5.45
CA VAL A 178 2.82 -4.71 4.06
C VAL A 178 4.04 -4.11 3.37
N ARG A 179 4.90 -4.96 2.85
CA ARG A 179 6.14 -4.55 2.18
C ARG A 179 5.94 -4.29 0.70
N GLU A 180 5.09 -5.12 0.07
CA GLU A 180 4.93 -5.07 -1.38
C GLU A 180 3.53 -5.56 -1.78
N ILE A 181 2.95 -4.89 -2.77
CA ILE A 181 1.81 -5.34 -3.55
C ILE A 181 2.34 -5.67 -4.94
N THR A 182 2.26 -6.94 -5.36
CA THR A 182 2.71 -7.37 -6.70
C THR A 182 1.52 -7.35 -7.66
N ILE A 183 1.67 -6.60 -8.74
CA ILE A 183 0.67 -6.41 -9.78
C ILE A 183 1.12 -7.10 -11.05
N GLY A 184 0.30 -8.00 -11.57
CA GLY A 184 0.47 -8.61 -12.88
C GLY A 184 -0.03 -7.68 -13.99
N VAL A 185 0.76 -7.50 -15.02
CA VAL A 185 0.46 -6.70 -16.22
C VAL A 185 0.92 -7.45 -17.46
N THR A 186 0.27 -7.22 -18.60
CA THR A 186 0.65 -7.86 -19.88
C THR A 186 1.91 -7.25 -20.50
N SER A 187 2.22 -5.99 -20.18
CA SER A 187 3.45 -5.30 -20.60
C SER A 187 4.00 -4.48 -19.45
N VAL A 188 5.10 -4.93 -18.88
CA VAL A 188 5.78 -4.23 -17.78
C VAL A 188 6.28 -2.85 -18.21
N ASP A 189 6.80 -2.71 -19.44
CA ASP A 189 7.32 -1.44 -19.95
C ASP A 189 6.22 -0.40 -20.11
N ASP A 190 5.09 -0.75 -20.74
CA ASP A 190 3.94 0.16 -20.90
C ASP A 190 3.35 0.56 -19.55
N ALA A 191 3.12 -0.41 -18.68
CA ALA A 191 2.60 -0.17 -17.34
C ALA A 191 3.55 0.72 -16.52
N SER A 192 4.87 0.44 -16.55
CA SER A 192 5.86 1.25 -15.85
C SER A 192 5.87 2.70 -16.33
N GLY A 193 5.73 2.93 -17.65
CA GLY A 193 5.62 4.28 -18.19
C GLY A 193 4.44 5.06 -17.60
N LYS A 194 3.28 4.43 -17.45
CA LYS A 194 2.08 5.05 -16.87
C LYS A 194 2.20 5.28 -15.37
N TRP A 195 2.76 4.32 -14.63
CA TRP A 195 3.04 4.47 -13.20
C TRP A 195 4.08 5.56 -12.91
N ARG A 196 5.17 5.65 -13.70
CA ARG A 196 6.14 6.75 -13.59
C ARG A 196 5.47 8.12 -13.78
N LYS A 197 4.61 8.22 -14.79
CA LYS A 197 3.88 9.44 -15.08
C LYS A 197 2.91 9.85 -13.94
N LEU A 198 2.26 8.86 -13.32
CA LEU A 198 1.38 9.07 -12.16
C LEU A 198 2.16 9.59 -10.95
N LEU A 199 3.26 8.91 -10.61
CA LEU A 199 4.00 9.15 -9.38
C LEU A 199 5.07 10.24 -9.50
N ASP A 200 5.34 10.73 -10.73
CA ASP A 200 6.50 11.58 -11.04
C ASP A 200 7.82 10.96 -10.52
N TRP A 201 7.95 9.65 -10.73
CA TRP A 201 8.97 8.82 -10.11
C TRP A 201 9.76 8.03 -11.15
N GLU A 202 11.09 8.08 -11.05
CA GLU A 202 11.98 7.19 -11.78
C GLU A 202 12.48 6.08 -10.84
N PRO A 203 12.19 4.80 -11.13
CA PRO A 203 12.69 3.69 -10.34
C PRO A 203 14.21 3.70 -10.28
N LYS A 204 14.77 3.52 -9.10
CA LYS A 204 16.21 3.32 -8.94
C LYS A 204 16.55 1.87 -9.31
N GLY A 205 17.02 1.65 -10.53
CA GLY A 205 17.40 0.32 -11.04
C GLY A 205 16.47 -0.21 -12.13
N ALA A 206 16.78 -1.43 -12.61
CA ALA A 206 16.06 -2.06 -13.72
C ALA A 206 14.69 -2.64 -13.34
N GLU A 207 14.43 -2.83 -12.04
CA GLU A 207 13.18 -3.42 -11.58
C GLU A 207 12.04 -2.40 -11.51
N PRO A 208 10.84 -2.73 -12.03
CA PRO A 208 9.68 -1.86 -12.00
C PRO A 208 9.00 -1.86 -10.61
N VAL A 209 9.70 -1.30 -9.62
CA VAL A 209 9.26 -1.18 -8.23
C VAL A 209 9.08 0.27 -7.87
N PHE A 210 7.88 0.64 -7.47
CA PHE A 210 7.50 1.99 -7.08
C PHE A 210 7.33 2.05 -5.58
N ALA A 211 8.04 2.98 -4.93
CA ALA A 211 7.95 3.24 -3.50
C ALA A 211 7.59 4.71 -3.29
N PHE A 212 6.51 4.97 -2.59
CA PHE A 212 6.04 6.32 -2.29
C PHE A 212 5.36 6.35 -0.91
N GLY A 213 5.65 7.41 -0.17
CA GLY A 213 5.24 7.49 1.22
C GLY A 213 5.86 6.38 2.09
N ASP A 214 5.20 6.07 3.18
CA ASP A 214 5.53 5.01 4.14
C ASP A 214 4.73 3.71 3.90
N GLY A 215 3.96 3.68 2.83
CA GLY A 215 3.13 2.55 2.42
C GLY A 215 3.91 1.40 1.77
N PRO A 216 3.20 0.37 1.32
CA PRO A 216 3.80 -0.75 0.58
C PRO A 216 4.38 -0.28 -0.76
N LYS A 217 5.43 -0.96 -1.19
CA LYS A 217 5.91 -0.83 -2.57
C LYS A 217 4.93 -1.48 -3.54
N VAL A 218 4.82 -0.93 -4.73
CA VAL A 218 4.11 -1.55 -5.85
C VAL A 218 5.14 -2.12 -6.81
N ARG A 219 5.07 -3.43 -7.05
CA ARG A 219 5.92 -4.13 -8.03
C ARG A 219 5.08 -4.57 -9.22
N LEU A 220 5.51 -4.25 -10.42
CA LEU A 220 4.91 -4.78 -11.65
C LEU A 220 5.66 -6.02 -12.10
N VAL A 221 4.91 -7.03 -12.53
CA VAL A 221 5.45 -8.27 -13.10
C VAL A 221 4.66 -8.64 -14.35
N GLU A 222 5.32 -9.28 -15.30
CA GLU A 222 4.62 -9.80 -16.48
C GLU A 222 3.70 -10.97 -16.07
N ALA A 223 2.46 -10.93 -16.53
CA ALA A 223 1.46 -11.96 -16.24
C ALA A 223 0.38 -12.00 -17.33
N GLU A 224 -0.10 -13.21 -17.63
CA GLU A 224 -1.22 -13.41 -18.56
C GLU A 224 -2.53 -12.82 -18.05
N LYS A 225 -2.80 -12.98 -16.74
CA LYS A 225 -3.96 -12.37 -16.07
C LYS A 225 -3.50 -11.11 -15.34
N GLU A 226 -3.98 -9.96 -15.79
CA GLU A 226 -3.74 -8.70 -15.12
C GLU A 226 -4.50 -8.60 -13.79
N GLY A 227 -3.91 -7.91 -12.82
CA GLY A 227 -4.49 -7.68 -11.49
C GLY A 227 -3.48 -7.83 -10.37
N ILE A 228 -3.95 -7.71 -9.13
CA ILE A 228 -3.11 -7.89 -7.94
C ILE A 228 -2.88 -9.39 -7.75
N GLN A 229 -1.64 -9.83 -7.89
CA GLN A 229 -1.26 -11.24 -7.85
C GLN A 229 -1.01 -11.74 -6.43
N ARG A 230 -0.42 -10.91 -5.59
CA ARG A 230 -0.08 -11.24 -4.20
C ARG A 230 0.25 -9.99 -3.40
N ILE A 231 0.22 -10.16 -2.07
CA ILE A 231 0.81 -9.21 -1.13
C ILE A 231 1.96 -9.87 -0.36
N VAL A 232 2.99 -9.08 -0.04
CA VAL A 232 4.12 -9.50 0.79
C VAL A 232 4.04 -8.73 2.11
N VAL A 233 3.89 -9.46 3.20
CA VAL A 233 3.73 -8.93 4.55
C VAL A 233 5.00 -9.20 5.36
N GLY A 234 5.55 -8.17 5.97
CA GLY A 234 6.65 -8.28 6.91
C GLY A 234 6.18 -8.84 8.25
N VAL A 235 6.95 -9.76 8.81
CA VAL A 235 6.72 -10.33 10.14
C VAL A 235 8.01 -10.26 10.96
N LYS A 236 7.87 -10.19 12.29
CA LYS A 236 9.02 -10.17 13.22
C LYS A 236 9.82 -11.47 13.19
N SER A 237 9.13 -12.60 13.02
CA SER A 237 9.73 -13.92 12.99
C SER A 237 8.91 -14.86 12.10
N THR A 238 9.56 -15.37 11.05
CA THR A 238 8.95 -16.42 10.21
C THR A 238 8.77 -17.72 10.98
N GLN A 239 9.61 -18.02 11.97
CA GLN A 239 9.47 -19.19 12.82
C GLN A 239 8.18 -19.10 13.66
N GLN A 240 7.91 -17.96 14.32
CA GLN A 240 6.67 -17.75 15.08
C GLN A 240 5.44 -17.88 14.18
N ALA A 241 5.46 -17.22 13.03
CA ALA A 241 4.35 -17.26 12.08
C ALA A 241 4.13 -18.69 11.53
N THR A 242 5.20 -19.44 11.24
CA THR A 242 5.13 -20.84 10.81
C THR A 242 4.45 -21.71 11.88
N GLN A 243 4.88 -21.59 13.14
CA GLN A 243 4.28 -22.35 14.24
C GLN A 243 2.79 -22.06 14.36
N PHE A 244 2.40 -20.79 14.40
CA PHE A 244 1.01 -20.40 14.49
C PHE A 244 0.16 -20.95 13.34
N LEU A 245 0.63 -20.81 12.08
CA LEU A 245 -0.09 -21.30 10.91
C LEU A 245 -0.18 -22.83 10.87
N THR A 246 0.85 -23.53 11.38
CA THR A 246 0.86 -25.00 11.50
C THR A 246 -0.20 -25.45 12.50
N ASP A 247 -0.24 -24.87 13.69
CA ASP A 247 -1.18 -25.21 14.76
C ASP A 247 -2.65 -24.98 14.35
N ARG A 248 -2.87 -24.01 13.44
CA ARG A 248 -4.19 -23.71 12.85
C ARG A 248 -4.47 -24.48 11.56
N GLY A 249 -3.52 -25.28 11.09
CA GLY A 249 -3.63 -25.98 9.81
C GLY A 249 -3.79 -25.04 8.62
N THR A 250 -3.27 -23.82 8.70
CA THR A 250 -3.35 -22.78 7.65
C THR A 250 -1.99 -22.44 7.03
N LEU A 251 -0.94 -23.20 7.37
CA LEU A 251 0.35 -23.11 6.71
C LEU A 251 0.24 -23.63 5.27
N GLY A 252 0.73 -22.85 4.31
CA GLY A 252 0.92 -23.23 2.91
C GLY A 252 2.37 -23.59 2.63
N GLU A 253 2.89 -23.14 1.48
CA GLU A 253 4.28 -23.36 1.11
C GLU A 253 5.21 -22.60 2.04
N ALA A 254 6.31 -23.26 2.43
CA ALA A 254 7.38 -22.64 3.20
C ALA A 254 8.72 -22.89 2.50
N THR A 255 9.49 -21.79 2.32
CA THR A 255 10.85 -21.80 1.78
C THR A 255 11.77 -21.05 2.73
N GLN A 256 13.07 -21.07 2.45
CA GLN A 256 14.01 -20.33 3.27
C GLN A 256 13.73 -18.81 3.20
N GLY A 257 13.23 -18.25 4.33
CA GLY A 257 13.00 -16.81 4.50
C GLY A 257 11.62 -16.31 4.07
N GLN A 258 10.73 -17.17 3.57
CA GLN A 258 9.35 -16.81 3.29
C GLN A 258 8.39 -17.98 3.47
N ILE A 259 7.18 -17.68 3.93
CA ILE A 259 6.09 -18.64 4.08
C ILE A 259 4.82 -18.06 3.44
N VAL A 260 3.95 -18.93 2.98
CA VAL A 260 2.67 -18.55 2.37
C VAL A 260 1.55 -18.98 3.32
N ILE A 261 0.60 -18.10 3.59
CA ILE A 261 -0.66 -18.52 4.21
C ILE A 261 -1.38 -19.42 3.19
N ARG A 262 -1.85 -20.59 3.61
CA ARG A 262 -2.53 -21.53 2.71
C ARG A 262 -3.70 -20.82 1.99
N PRO A 263 -3.68 -20.70 0.66
CA PRO A 263 -4.68 -19.90 -0.06
C PRO A 263 -6.12 -20.31 0.25
N ALA A 264 -6.40 -21.60 0.38
CA ALA A 264 -7.74 -22.08 0.72
C ALA A 264 -8.26 -21.59 2.09
N ALA A 265 -7.39 -21.17 3.01
CA ALA A 265 -7.79 -20.62 4.31
C ALA A 265 -8.15 -19.12 4.24
N VAL A 266 -7.75 -18.44 3.18
CA VAL A 266 -7.92 -16.99 2.99
C VAL A 266 -8.61 -16.67 1.65
N GLY A 267 -9.57 -17.53 1.25
CA GLY A 267 -10.38 -17.31 0.05
C GLY A 267 -9.62 -17.44 -1.28
N GLY A 268 -8.47 -18.13 -1.32
CA GLY A 268 -7.66 -18.28 -2.52
C GLY A 268 -6.59 -17.18 -2.69
N LEU A 269 -6.53 -16.20 -1.80
CA LEU A 269 -5.57 -15.10 -1.87
C LEU A 269 -4.13 -15.58 -1.66
N LYS A 270 -3.19 -14.97 -2.37
CA LYS A 270 -1.76 -15.22 -2.19
C LYS A 270 -1.14 -14.19 -1.25
N ILE A 271 -0.94 -14.59 0.00
CA ILE A 271 -0.34 -13.78 1.06
C ILE A 271 0.98 -14.42 1.46
N VAL A 272 2.08 -13.72 1.24
CA VAL A 272 3.44 -14.17 1.52
C VAL A 272 3.95 -13.44 2.75
N LEU A 273 4.44 -14.16 3.74
CA LEU A 273 5.06 -13.59 4.93
C LEU A 273 6.59 -13.69 4.80
N VAL A 274 7.29 -12.60 5.09
CA VAL A 274 8.75 -12.53 5.06
C VAL A 274 9.26 -11.92 6.36
N GLU A 275 10.37 -12.42 6.87
CA GLU A 275 10.98 -11.84 8.06
C GLU A 275 11.51 -10.44 7.79
N GLU A 276 11.18 -9.49 8.65
CA GLU A 276 11.84 -8.19 8.60
C GLU A 276 13.31 -8.36 9.01
N ARG A 277 14.21 -7.97 8.09
CA ARG A 277 15.60 -7.84 8.47
C ARG A 277 15.68 -6.74 9.52
N SER A 278 15.93 -7.10 10.77
CA SER A 278 16.36 -6.12 11.75
C SER A 278 17.45 -5.27 11.10
N ALA A 279 17.30 -3.95 11.11
CA ALA A 279 18.41 -3.09 10.74
C ALA A 279 19.57 -3.57 11.62
N ARG A 280 20.59 -4.20 11.02
CA ARG A 280 21.75 -4.68 11.77
C ARG A 280 22.26 -3.46 12.51
N SER A 281 22.18 -3.50 13.84
CA SER A 281 23.01 -2.59 14.64
C SER A 281 24.41 -2.73 14.09
N PRO A 282 25.09 -1.61 13.73
CA PRO A 282 26.45 -1.69 13.21
C PRO A 282 27.25 -2.55 14.19
N THR A 283 27.91 -3.57 13.68
CA THR A 283 28.76 -4.42 14.52
C THR A 283 29.78 -3.51 15.20
N LEU A 284 30.18 -3.85 16.43
CA LEU A 284 31.24 -3.09 17.18
C LEU A 284 32.45 -2.78 16.30
N ALA A 285 32.78 -3.65 15.33
CA ALA A 285 33.85 -3.46 14.35
C ALA A 285 33.56 -2.34 13.32
N GLU A 286 32.30 -2.09 12.95
CA GLU A 286 31.93 -0.97 12.04
C GLU A 286 31.82 0.36 12.79
N ALA A 287 31.46 0.32 14.08
CA ALA A 287 31.48 1.49 14.96
C ALA A 287 32.91 1.96 15.23
N ASP A 288 33.84 1.03 15.42
CA ASP A 288 35.28 1.32 15.62
C ASP A 288 35.94 1.91 14.34
N LYS A 289 35.54 1.46 13.15
CA LYS A 289 36.05 2.03 11.90
C LYS A 289 35.61 3.49 11.71
N ARG A 290 34.37 3.84 12.01
CA ARG A 290 33.86 5.23 11.91
C ARG A 290 34.51 6.16 12.96
N SER A 291 34.80 5.65 14.15
CA SER A 291 35.51 6.43 15.18
C SER A 291 37.02 6.66 14.87
N ASN A 292 37.66 5.75 14.15
CA ASN A 292 39.03 5.91 13.68
C ASN A 292 39.15 6.84 12.45
N GLU A 293 38.20 6.84 11.54
CA GLU A 293 38.16 7.78 10.40
C GLU A 293 37.94 9.24 10.87
N ALA A 294 37.17 9.45 11.94
CA ALA A 294 36.93 10.76 12.53
C ALA A 294 38.14 11.32 13.33
N ARG A 295 39.16 10.49 13.65
CA ARG A 295 40.35 10.88 14.41
C ARG A 295 41.61 11.11 13.58
N SER A 296 41.54 11.03 12.24
CA SER A 296 42.68 11.36 11.38
C SER A 296 42.96 12.87 11.48
N PRO A 297 44.18 13.29 11.92
CA PRO A 297 44.51 14.71 12.03
C PRO A 297 44.61 15.33 10.62
N ARG A 298 43.90 16.43 10.41
CA ARG A 298 44.14 17.30 9.24
C ARG A 298 45.54 17.86 9.39
N VAL A 299 46.44 17.47 8.50
CA VAL A 299 47.75 18.10 8.35
C VAL A 299 47.51 19.48 7.71
N PRO A 300 47.94 20.60 8.32
CA PRO A 300 47.87 21.90 7.66
C PRO A 300 49.04 22.03 6.68
N PHE A 301 48.73 22.50 5.46
CA PHE A 301 49.70 23.08 4.54
C PHE A 301 49.64 24.60 4.62
#